data_89f9d8c85b479a6365908b40c41bbdaf
#
_entry.id   89f9d8c85b479a6365908b40c41bbdaf
#
_cell.length_a   1.000
_cell.length_b   1.000
_cell.length_c   1.000
_cell.angle_alpha   90.00
_cell.angle_beta   90.00
_cell.angle_gamma   90.00
#
_symmetry.space_group_name_H-M   'P 1'
#
loop_
_entity.id
_entity.type
_entity.pdbx_description
1 polymer ?
#
loop_
_entity_poly.entity_id
_entity_poly.type
_entity_poly.pdbx_seq_one_letter_code
_entity_poly.pdbx_strand_id
1 'polypeptide(L)'
;MANLESRTAVVTGGGRGIGRAIALELARHGADVVVSSRTMEQLASVVAEIEAIGQSGLAVVADALDREQAKDPVRRAVERYGACDILINNVGGGAPVRGSQEAFTHDDDVFEANLALNLTSAYWTTREALPHMRDAGYGRIINIGSGYAKRSGGVLAYTAAKHGLVGFTRALAHDTAAHGITVNCLCPGWTNTALVDWEAMGRAAGISAEAAHAWRASENLQGRVLEPEELGPMAALLAAQESAGITGQVISVDGGYKV
;
A
#
# COMPACT_ATOMS: atom_id res chain seq x y z
N MET A 1 18.87 2.92 12.59
CA MET A 1 17.83 3.46 11.70
C MET A 1 18.03 2.83 10.34
N ALA A 2 16.96 2.58 9.59
CA ALA A 2 17.10 2.09 8.22
C ALA A 2 18.01 3.03 7.41
N ASN A 3 18.92 2.47 6.61
CA ASN A 3 19.70 3.25 5.65
C ASN A 3 19.23 2.85 4.25
N LEU A 4 18.66 3.82 3.51
CA LEU A 4 18.17 3.64 2.15
C LEU A 4 18.90 4.53 1.14
N GLU A 5 20.10 5.05 1.50
CA GLU A 5 20.92 5.83 0.60
C GLU A 5 21.21 5.06 -0.69
N SER A 6 21.12 5.75 -1.82
CA SER A 6 21.29 5.19 -3.16
C SER A 6 20.22 4.14 -3.54
N ARG A 7 19.10 4.07 -2.84
CA ARG A 7 17.98 3.21 -3.20
C ARG A 7 16.88 3.98 -3.89
N THR A 8 16.23 3.34 -4.84
CA THR A 8 15.06 3.87 -5.55
C THR A 8 13.81 3.15 -5.10
N ALA A 9 12.84 3.90 -4.56
CA ALA A 9 11.55 3.40 -4.12
C ALA A 9 10.44 3.81 -5.08
N VAL A 10 9.52 2.89 -5.37
CA VAL A 10 8.26 3.16 -6.08
C VAL A 10 7.12 2.98 -5.10
N VAL A 11 6.28 4.01 -4.94
CA VAL A 11 5.10 3.99 -4.05
C VAL A 11 3.84 4.23 -4.87
N THR A 12 3.05 3.17 -5.07
CA THR A 12 1.76 3.30 -5.75
C THR A 12 0.69 3.88 -4.83
N GLY A 13 -0.19 4.74 -5.35
CA GLY A 13 -1.12 5.48 -4.49
C GLY A 13 -0.42 6.46 -3.54
N GLY A 14 0.77 6.96 -3.93
CA GLY A 14 1.65 7.78 -3.10
C GLY A 14 1.24 9.24 -2.94
N GLY A 15 0.17 9.71 -3.60
CA GLY A 15 -0.24 11.12 -3.58
C GLY A 15 -0.91 11.58 -2.29
N ARG A 16 -1.33 10.68 -1.40
CA ARG A 16 -2.01 11.02 -0.13
C ARG A 16 -2.01 9.87 0.87
N GLY A 17 -2.46 10.14 2.10
CA GLY A 17 -2.70 9.13 3.14
C GLY A 17 -1.48 8.26 3.43
N ILE A 18 -1.70 6.96 3.58
CA ILE A 18 -0.64 5.98 3.93
C ILE A 18 0.50 6.00 2.89
N GLY A 19 0.17 6.05 1.59
CA GLY A 19 1.17 6.05 0.53
C GLY A 19 2.09 7.28 0.61
N ARG A 20 1.53 8.50 0.82
CA ARG A 20 2.31 9.71 1.05
C ARG A 20 3.20 9.57 2.29
N ALA A 21 2.63 9.13 3.41
CA ALA A 21 3.38 8.98 4.66
C ALA A 21 4.56 8.02 4.51
N ILE A 22 4.37 6.88 3.85
CA ILE A 22 5.44 5.92 3.55
C ILE A 22 6.47 6.53 2.59
N ALA A 23 6.05 7.23 1.53
CA ALA A 23 6.96 7.87 0.57
C ALA A 23 7.91 8.87 1.26
N LEU A 24 7.36 9.73 2.13
CA LEU A 24 8.14 10.68 2.91
C LEU A 24 9.08 10.02 3.92
N GLU A 25 8.64 8.94 4.54
CA GLU A 25 9.49 8.19 5.47
C GLU A 25 10.67 7.52 4.76
N LEU A 26 10.44 6.89 3.60
CA LEU A 26 11.52 6.32 2.79
C LEU A 26 12.52 7.41 2.34
N ALA A 27 12.04 8.60 1.97
CA ALA A 27 12.90 9.75 1.65
C ALA A 27 13.73 10.20 2.86
N ARG A 28 13.15 10.29 4.07
CA ARG A 28 13.91 10.62 5.29
C ARG A 28 15.02 9.63 5.60
N HIS A 29 14.91 8.43 5.10
CA HIS A 29 15.92 7.37 5.23
C HIS A 29 16.91 7.32 4.04
N GLY A 30 16.81 8.26 3.08
CA GLY A 30 17.80 8.45 2.01
C GLY A 30 17.39 7.89 0.64
N ALA A 31 16.17 7.36 0.48
CA ALA A 31 15.71 6.86 -0.83
C ALA A 31 15.26 7.97 -1.76
N ASP A 32 15.60 7.87 -3.05
CA ASP A 32 14.89 8.57 -4.12
C ASP A 32 13.51 7.90 -4.34
N VAL A 33 12.45 8.69 -4.54
CA VAL A 33 11.11 8.15 -4.50
C VAL A 33 10.27 8.53 -5.72
N VAL A 34 9.74 7.52 -6.40
CA VAL A 34 8.70 7.66 -7.41
C VAL A 34 7.33 7.46 -6.74
N VAL A 35 6.46 8.45 -6.86
CA VAL A 35 5.08 8.38 -6.37
C VAL A 35 4.10 8.35 -7.54
N SER A 36 3.10 7.48 -7.48
CA SER A 36 2.07 7.42 -8.50
C SER A 36 0.65 7.49 -7.95
N SER A 37 -0.22 8.15 -8.68
CA SER A 37 -1.67 8.21 -8.47
C SER A 37 -2.34 8.81 -9.71
N ARG A 38 -3.67 8.97 -9.67
CA ARG A 38 -4.44 9.59 -10.78
C ARG A 38 -4.42 11.12 -10.76
N THR A 39 -3.95 11.76 -9.69
CA THR A 39 -4.09 13.21 -9.48
C THR A 39 -2.72 13.86 -9.41
N MET A 40 -2.33 14.59 -10.47
CA MET A 40 -1.01 15.23 -10.58
C MET A 40 -0.75 16.23 -9.46
N GLU A 41 -1.75 17.03 -9.06
CA GLU A 41 -1.59 18.06 -8.03
C GLU A 41 -1.17 17.45 -6.68
N GLN A 42 -1.74 16.29 -6.31
CA GLN A 42 -1.36 15.57 -5.09
C GLN A 42 0.06 15.02 -5.20
N LEU A 43 0.44 14.48 -6.35
CA LEU A 43 1.77 13.95 -6.60
C LEU A 43 2.82 15.07 -6.55
N ALA A 44 2.56 16.21 -7.19
CA ALA A 44 3.46 17.36 -7.19
C ALA A 44 3.71 17.90 -5.78
N SER A 45 2.68 17.93 -4.92
CA SER A 45 2.83 18.30 -3.52
C SER A 45 3.77 17.34 -2.77
N VAL A 46 3.60 16.02 -2.98
CA VAL A 46 4.44 15.01 -2.31
C VAL A 46 5.88 15.06 -2.84
N VAL A 47 6.08 15.27 -4.13
CA VAL A 47 7.43 15.44 -4.71
C VAL A 47 8.12 16.65 -4.11
N ALA A 48 7.45 17.80 -3.98
CA ALA A 48 8.03 18.98 -3.34
C ALA A 48 8.43 18.72 -1.87
N GLU A 49 7.65 17.91 -1.14
CA GLU A 49 7.99 17.50 0.23
C GLU A 49 9.21 16.56 0.27
N ILE A 50 9.34 15.62 -0.69
CA ILE A 50 10.50 14.75 -0.84
C ILE A 50 11.76 15.57 -1.15
N GLU A 51 11.65 16.54 -2.05
CA GLU A 51 12.77 17.44 -2.41
C GLU A 51 13.18 18.34 -1.23
N ALA A 52 12.23 18.78 -0.41
CA ALA A 52 12.50 19.52 0.82
C ALA A 52 13.25 18.70 1.88
N ILE A 53 13.15 17.37 1.85
CA ILE A 53 13.92 16.44 2.68
C ILE A 53 15.37 16.30 2.14
N GLY A 54 15.62 16.63 0.88
CA GLY A 54 16.92 16.54 0.22
C GLY A 54 17.07 15.34 -0.71
N GLN A 55 15.99 14.61 -0.98
CA GLN A 55 15.97 13.46 -1.91
C GLN A 55 15.32 13.83 -3.25
N SER A 56 15.52 13.00 -4.28
CA SER A 56 14.88 13.21 -5.57
C SER A 56 13.50 12.56 -5.59
N GLY A 57 12.48 13.32 -6.03
CA GLY A 57 11.10 12.86 -6.21
C GLY A 57 10.73 12.79 -7.69
N LEU A 58 9.86 11.81 -8.06
CA LEU A 58 9.27 11.73 -9.39
C LEU A 58 7.77 11.44 -9.30
N ALA A 59 6.96 12.32 -9.92
CA ALA A 59 5.52 12.13 -10.04
C ALA A 59 5.17 11.35 -11.32
N VAL A 60 4.35 10.31 -11.21
CA VAL A 60 3.86 9.53 -12.34
C VAL A 60 2.33 9.41 -12.25
N VAL A 61 1.60 10.04 -13.17
CA VAL A 61 0.14 9.86 -13.25
C VAL A 61 -0.14 8.49 -13.83
N ALA A 62 -0.87 7.65 -13.08
CA ALA A 62 -1.20 6.31 -13.50
C ALA A 62 -2.53 5.85 -12.87
N ASP A 63 -3.37 5.21 -13.67
CA ASP A 63 -4.53 4.47 -13.18
C ASP A 63 -4.12 3.01 -12.94
N ALA A 64 -4.23 2.57 -11.69
CA ALA A 64 -3.87 1.22 -11.29
C ALA A 64 -4.83 0.14 -11.85
N LEU A 65 -5.98 0.53 -12.40
CA LEU A 65 -6.91 -0.37 -13.09
C LEU A 65 -6.54 -0.59 -14.58
N ASP A 66 -5.70 0.27 -15.13
CA ASP A 66 -5.09 0.06 -16.45
C ASP A 66 -3.77 -0.68 -16.30
N ARG A 67 -3.66 -1.85 -16.97
CA ARG A 67 -2.48 -2.73 -16.86
C ARG A 67 -1.18 -2.03 -17.23
N GLU A 68 -1.17 -1.26 -18.30
CA GLU A 68 0.07 -0.64 -18.78
C GLU A 68 0.42 0.58 -17.93
N GLN A 69 -0.56 1.40 -17.56
CA GLN A 69 -0.34 2.52 -16.64
C GLN A 69 0.11 2.05 -15.25
N ALA A 70 -0.42 0.92 -14.75
CA ALA A 70 0.02 0.35 -13.47
C ALA A 70 1.52 0.01 -13.43
N LYS A 71 2.13 -0.32 -14.58
CA LYS A 71 3.56 -0.64 -14.71
C LYS A 71 4.44 0.61 -14.87
N ASP A 72 3.88 1.71 -15.38
CA ASP A 72 4.64 2.92 -15.71
C ASP A 72 5.47 3.47 -14.54
N PRO A 73 5.01 3.49 -13.28
CA PRO A 73 5.84 3.99 -12.17
C PRO A 73 7.17 3.25 -12.04
N VAL A 74 7.17 1.92 -12.26
CA VAL A 74 8.40 1.11 -12.23
C VAL A 74 9.30 1.43 -13.44
N ARG A 75 8.72 1.50 -14.64
CA ARG A 75 9.46 1.85 -15.87
C ARG A 75 10.12 3.22 -15.74
N ARG A 76 9.39 4.21 -15.22
CA ARG A 76 9.90 5.58 -15.00
C ARG A 76 10.98 5.64 -13.93
N ALA A 77 10.89 4.78 -12.88
CA ALA A 77 11.93 4.64 -11.88
C ALA A 77 13.24 4.14 -12.51
N VAL A 78 13.15 3.07 -13.30
CA VAL A 78 14.30 2.48 -13.99
C VAL A 78 14.89 3.46 -15.04
N GLU A 79 14.03 4.13 -15.81
CA GLU A 79 14.46 5.14 -16.80
C GLU A 79 15.19 6.31 -16.13
N ARG A 80 14.69 6.81 -15.01
CA ARG A 80 15.19 8.02 -14.34
C ARG A 80 16.37 7.77 -13.41
N TYR A 81 16.33 6.65 -12.66
CA TYR A 81 17.27 6.34 -11.58
C TYR A 81 18.09 5.08 -11.82
N GLY A 82 17.79 4.31 -12.88
CA GLY A 82 18.48 3.07 -13.21
C GLY A 82 18.04 1.86 -12.38
N ALA A 83 17.12 2.02 -11.43
CA ALA A 83 16.72 0.95 -10.49
C ALA A 83 15.26 1.05 -10.04
N CYS A 84 14.75 -0.08 -9.52
CA CYS A 84 13.58 -0.16 -8.66
C CYS A 84 13.93 -1.13 -7.53
N ASP A 85 14.51 -0.62 -6.45
CA ASP A 85 14.97 -1.43 -5.30
C ASP A 85 13.83 -1.76 -4.34
N ILE A 86 12.91 -0.82 -4.15
CA ILE A 86 11.82 -0.90 -3.18
C ILE A 86 10.50 -0.66 -3.92
N LEU A 87 9.54 -1.56 -3.75
CA LEU A 87 8.18 -1.42 -4.28
C LEU A 87 7.16 -1.46 -3.15
N ILE A 88 6.41 -0.37 -2.99
CA ILE A 88 5.27 -0.28 -2.08
C ILE A 88 3.98 -0.37 -2.90
N ASN A 89 3.34 -1.52 -2.88
CA ASN A 89 2.01 -1.72 -3.46
C ASN A 89 0.95 -1.21 -2.48
N ASN A 90 0.65 0.09 -2.53
CA ASN A 90 -0.27 0.73 -1.60
C ASN A 90 -1.64 1.05 -2.22
N VAL A 91 -1.79 1.01 -3.54
CA VAL A 91 -3.11 1.20 -4.14
C VAL A 91 -4.12 0.22 -3.56
N GLY A 92 -5.28 0.73 -3.16
CA GLY A 92 -6.35 -0.10 -2.62
C GLY A 92 -7.47 0.74 -1.99
N GLY A 93 -8.53 0.05 -1.59
CA GLY A 93 -9.74 0.65 -1.01
C GLY A 93 -11.00 0.08 -1.64
N GLY A 94 -12.14 0.76 -1.43
CA GLY A 94 -13.38 0.43 -2.14
C GLY A 94 -13.24 0.66 -3.65
N ALA A 95 -13.63 -0.30 -4.45
CA ALA A 95 -13.60 -0.14 -5.90
C ALA A 95 -14.61 0.92 -6.36
N PRO A 96 -14.32 1.67 -7.44
CA PRO A 96 -15.17 2.77 -7.92
C PRO A 96 -16.36 2.27 -8.76
N VAL A 97 -16.94 1.16 -8.39
CA VAL A 97 -18.11 0.54 -9.05
C VAL A 97 -19.29 0.53 -8.08
N ARG A 98 -20.45 0.96 -8.55
CA ARG A 98 -21.68 0.94 -7.76
C ARG A 98 -22.39 -0.39 -7.93
N GLY A 99 -22.92 -0.93 -6.83
CA GLY A 99 -23.66 -2.17 -6.84
C GLY A 99 -23.84 -2.73 -5.44
N SER A 100 -24.55 -3.83 -5.34
CA SER A 100 -24.76 -4.53 -4.08
C SER A 100 -23.46 -5.17 -3.58
N GLN A 101 -23.21 -5.04 -2.29
CA GLN A 101 -22.09 -5.69 -1.59
C GLN A 101 -22.60 -6.73 -0.56
N GLU A 102 -23.88 -6.96 -0.51
CA GLU A 102 -24.47 -7.98 0.37
C GLU A 102 -24.27 -9.38 -0.22
N ALA A 103 -23.92 -10.36 0.62
CA ALA A 103 -23.53 -11.70 0.16
C ALA A 103 -24.55 -12.39 -0.75
N PHE A 104 -25.85 -12.17 -0.51
CA PHE A 104 -26.92 -12.83 -1.28
C PHE A 104 -27.30 -12.12 -2.59
N THR A 105 -26.86 -10.87 -2.77
CA THR A 105 -27.19 -10.04 -3.93
C THR A 105 -25.96 -9.31 -4.47
N HIS A 106 -24.78 -9.86 -4.20
CA HIS A 106 -23.51 -9.24 -4.56
C HIS A 106 -23.36 -9.14 -6.09
N ASP A 107 -23.06 -7.94 -6.61
CA ASP A 107 -22.83 -7.74 -8.03
C ASP A 107 -21.45 -8.26 -8.43
N ASP A 108 -21.37 -9.03 -9.52
CA ASP A 108 -20.14 -9.59 -10.04
C ASP A 108 -19.12 -8.48 -10.41
N ASP A 109 -19.58 -7.40 -11.06
CA ASP A 109 -18.74 -6.25 -11.42
C ASP A 109 -18.08 -5.60 -10.19
N VAL A 110 -18.79 -5.54 -9.05
CA VAL A 110 -18.23 -5.02 -7.79
C VAL A 110 -17.16 -5.96 -7.25
N PHE A 111 -17.38 -7.27 -7.35
CA PHE A 111 -16.40 -8.27 -6.94
C PHE A 111 -15.12 -8.18 -7.78
N GLU A 112 -15.26 -8.21 -9.09
CA GLU A 112 -14.15 -8.16 -10.04
C GLU A 112 -13.35 -6.85 -9.92
N ALA A 113 -14.03 -5.70 -9.81
CA ALA A 113 -13.37 -4.41 -9.65
C ALA A 113 -12.58 -4.32 -8.32
N ASN A 114 -13.07 -4.93 -7.23
CA ASN A 114 -12.31 -4.99 -5.97
C ASN A 114 -11.07 -5.88 -6.10
N LEU A 115 -11.16 -7.03 -6.78
CA LEU A 115 -9.99 -7.87 -7.06
C LEU A 115 -8.98 -7.13 -7.95
N ALA A 116 -9.46 -6.46 -9.00
CA ALA A 116 -8.61 -5.69 -9.90
C ALA A 116 -7.84 -4.60 -9.15
N LEU A 117 -8.53 -3.80 -8.34
CA LEU A 117 -7.92 -2.68 -7.59
C LEU A 117 -6.96 -3.13 -6.48
N ASN A 118 -7.35 -4.13 -5.68
CA ASN A 118 -6.67 -4.46 -4.42
C ASN A 118 -5.69 -5.63 -4.52
N LEU A 119 -5.70 -6.39 -5.62
CA LEU A 119 -4.84 -7.56 -5.82
C LEU A 119 -4.14 -7.52 -7.18
N THR A 120 -4.90 -7.40 -8.28
CA THR A 120 -4.33 -7.52 -9.62
C THR A 120 -3.40 -6.35 -9.95
N SER A 121 -3.71 -5.14 -9.49
CA SER A 121 -2.82 -3.97 -9.66
C SER A 121 -1.45 -4.20 -9.02
N ALA A 122 -1.40 -4.75 -7.81
CA ALA A 122 -0.15 -5.10 -7.13
C ALA A 122 0.64 -6.19 -7.88
N TYR A 123 -0.04 -7.15 -8.50
CA TYR A 123 0.61 -8.14 -9.36
C TYR A 123 1.27 -7.49 -10.58
N TRP A 124 0.61 -6.54 -11.26
CA TRP A 124 1.16 -5.90 -12.46
C TRP A 124 2.42 -5.09 -12.16
N THR A 125 2.38 -4.25 -11.11
CA THR A 125 3.55 -3.47 -10.69
C THR A 125 4.70 -4.37 -10.25
N THR A 126 4.39 -5.40 -9.46
CA THR A 126 5.38 -6.38 -8.99
C THR A 126 6.04 -7.12 -10.15
N ARG A 127 5.25 -7.61 -11.10
CA ARG A 127 5.79 -8.31 -12.28
C ARG A 127 6.73 -7.44 -13.11
N GLU A 128 6.47 -6.13 -13.18
CA GLU A 128 7.37 -5.19 -13.87
C GLU A 128 8.67 -4.97 -13.08
N ALA A 129 8.62 -4.92 -11.75
CA ALA A 129 9.79 -4.67 -10.91
C ALA A 129 10.73 -5.89 -10.79
N LEU A 130 10.19 -7.11 -10.79
CA LEU A 130 10.93 -8.34 -10.50
C LEU A 130 12.19 -8.57 -11.35
N PRO A 131 12.20 -8.36 -12.68
CA PRO A 131 13.41 -8.53 -13.48
C PRO A 131 14.56 -7.63 -13.00
N HIS A 132 14.26 -6.37 -12.70
CA HIS A 132 15.25 -5.39 -12.24
C HIS A 132 15.80 -5.75 -10.86
N MET A 133 14.92 -6.16 -9.93
CA MET A 133 15.32 -6.60 -8.59
C MET A 133 16.17 -7.87 -8.64
N ARG A 134 15.80 -8.85 -9.50
CA ARG A 134 16.57 -10.08 -9.68
C ARG A 134 17.97 -9.77 -10.21
N ASP A 135 18.08 -8.95 -11.24
CA ASP A 135 19.34 -8.64 -11.90
C ASP A 135 20.27 -7.82 -10.98
N ALA A 136 19.69 -7.04 -10.06
CA ALA A 136 20.40 -6.33 -8.99
C ALA A 136 20.77 -7.22 -7.79
N GLY A 137 20.19 -8.42 -7.66
CA GLY A 137 20.34 -9.26 -6.46
C GLY A 137 19.76 -8.62 -5.18
N TYR A 138 18.84 -7.66 -5.35
CA TYR A 138 18.21 -6.91 -4.26
C TYR A 138 16.80 -6.49 -4.63
N GLY A 139 15.87 -6.70 -3.72
CA GLY A 139 14.49 -6.20 -3.86
C GLY A 139 13.76 -6.21 -2.52
N ARG A 140 12.91 -5.20 -2.33
CA ARG A 140 12.04 -5.06 -1.15
C ARG A 140 10.64 -4.75 -1.61
N ILE A 141 9.74 -5.73 -1.53
CA ILE A 141 8.34 -5.59 -1.91
C ILE A 141 7.48 -5.56 -0.66
N ILE A 142 6.73 -4.49 -0.49
CA ILE A 142 5.83 -4.30 0.65
C ILE A 142 4.43 -4.08 0.11
N ASN A 143 3.57 -5.07 0.31
CA ASN A 143 2.17 -4.99 -0.04
C ASN A 143 1.36 -4.39 1.11
N ILE A 144 0.59 -3.34 0.87
CA ILE A 144 -0.28 -2.76 1.90
C ILE A 144 -1.58 -3.55 1.96
N GLY A 145 -1.65 -4.39 2.98
CA GLY A 145 -2.80 -5.21 3.31
C GLY A 145 -3.92 -4.42 3.97
N SER A 146 -4.47 -4.98 5.03
CA SER A 146 -5.53 -4.39 5.85
C SER A 146 -5.72 -5.28 7.10
N GLY A 147 -6.36 -4.79 8.15
CA GLY A 147 -6.94 -5.65 9.18
C GLY A 147 -7.84 -6.74 8.58
N TYR A 148 -8.51 -6.45 7.47
CA TYR A 148 -9.33 -7.42 6.70
C TYR A 148 -8.53 -8.44 5.87
N ALA A 149 -7.22 -8.33 5.81
CA ALA A 149 -6.35 -9.36 5.24
C ALA A 149 -6.11 -10.53 6.20
N LYS A 150 -6.45 -10.37 7.48
CA LYS A 150 -6.22 -11.34 8.57
C LYS A 150 -7.51 -11.79 9.24
N ARG A 151 -8.61 -11.07 9.03
CA ARG A 151 -9.91 -11.27 9.70
C ARG A 151 -11.07 -10.94 8.78
N SER A 152 -12.25 -11.47 9.09
CA SER A 152 -13.47 -11.06 8.38
C SER A 152 -13.82 -9.62 8.72
N GLY A 153 -14.30 -8.86 7.73
CA GLY A 153 -14.67 -7.46 7.89
C GLY A 153 -16.07 -7.11 7.43
N GLY A 154 -16.83 -8.09 6.95
CA GLY A 154 -18.19 -7.88 6.44
C GLY A 154 -18.24 -7.18 5.06
N VAL A 155 -17.09 -7.02 4.36
CA VAL A 155 -17.01 -6.50 2.99
C VAL A 155 -16.41 -7.62 2.13
N LEU A 156 -17.27 -8.42 1.50
CA LEU A 156 -16.92 -9.70 0.87
C LEU A 156 -15.78 -9.56 -0.14
N ALA A 157 -15.96 -8.74 -1.17
CA ALA A 157 -14.99 -8.60 -2.25
C ALA A 157 -13.64 -8.01 -1.79
N TYR A 158 -13.69 -6.97 -0.94
CA TYR A 158 -12.47 -6.36 -0.39
C TYR A 158 -11.71 -7.33 0.52
N THR A 159 -12.43 -8.06 1.38
CA THR A 159 -11.85 -9.08 2.27
C THR A 159 -11.19 -10.19 1.44
N ALA A 160 -11.87 -10.70 0.40
CA ALA A 160 -11.32 -11.70 -0.51
C ALA A 160 -10.02 -11.20 -1.18
N ALA A 161 -10.03 -9.97 -1.72
CA ALA A 161 -8.87 -9.37 -2.37
C ALA A 161 -7.67 -9.22 -1.40
N LYS A 162 -7.92 -8.73 -0.17
CA LYS A 162 -6.85 -8.52 0.82
C LYS A 162 -6.32 -9.83 1.41
N HIS A 163 -7.13 -10.89 1.55
CA HIS A 163 -6.63 -12.23 1.84
C HIS A 163 -5.84 -12.80 0.66
N GLY A 164 -6.29 -12.57 -0.58
CA GLY A 164 -5.55 -12.92 -1.79
C GLY A 164 -4.17 -12.27 -1.84
N LEU A 165 -4.05 -11.01 -1.38
CA LEU A 165 -2.77 -10.30 -1.31
C LEU A 165 -1.80 -10.94 -0.29
N VAL A 166 -2.30 -11.52 0.80
CA VAL A 166 -1.48 -12.32 1.74
C VAL A 166 -0.96 -13.59 1.07
N GLY A 167 -1.83 -14.31 0.35
CA GLY A 167 -1.44 -15.47 -0.43
C GLY A 167 -0.38 -15.12 -1.49
N PHE A 168 -0.61 -14.04 -2.24
CA PHE A 168 0.35 -13.49 -3.20
C PHE A 168 1.70 -13.16 -2.57
N THR A 169 1.69 -12.48 -1.41
CA THR A 169 2.91 -12.15 -0.65
C THR A 169 3.74 -13.39 -0.33
N ARG A 170 3.10 -14.43 0.20
CA ARG A 170 3.79 -15.67 0.62
C ARG A 170 4.32 -16.46 -0.57
N ALA A 171 3.52 -16.63 -1.62
CA ALA A 171 3.94 -17.32 -2.83
C ALA A 171 5.13 -16.61 -3.48
N LEU A 172 5.05 -15.28 -3.62
CA LEU A 172 6.13 -14.50 -4.21
C LEU A 172 7.40 -14.53 -3.36
N ALA A 173 7.29 -14.46 -2.03
CA ALA A 173 8.43 -14.59 -1.12
C ALA A 173 9.15 -15.94 -1.30
N HIS A 174 8.40 -17.03 -1.43
CA HIS A 174 8.94 -18.36 -1.70
C HIS A 174 9.75 -18.38 -3.02
N ASP A 175 9.20 -17.81 -4.09
CA ASP A 175 9.80 -17.88 -5.43
C ASP A 175 11.01 -16.95 -5.58
N THR A 176 11.13 -15.89 -4.77
CA THR A 176 12.10 -14.82 -5.00
C THR A 176 13.19 -14.70 -3.93
N ALA A 177 13.05 -15.37 -2.78
CA ALA A 177 14.00 -15.25 -1.66
C ALA A 177 15.46 -15.61 -2.06
N ALA A 178 15.66 -16.62 -2.90
CA ALA A 178 16.98 -17.02 -3.38
C ALA A 178 17.68 -15.94 -4.24
N HIS A 179 16.93 -14.94 -4.70
CA HIS A 179 17.43 -13.81 -5.49
C HIS A 179 17.68 -12.54 -4.67
N GLY A 180 17.69 -12.62 -3.34
CA GLY A 180 17.90 -11.47 -2.46
C GLY A 180 16.68 -10.53 -2.34
N ILE A 181 15.49 -11.00 -2.78
CA ILE A 181 14.25 -10.23 -2.76
C ILE A 181 13.40 -10.67 -1.56
N THR A 182 12.96 -9.71 -0.74
CA THR A 182 11.99 -9.96 0.32
C THR A 182 10.62 -9.42 -0.05
N VAL A 183 9.57 -10.12 0.38
CA VAL A 183 8.18 -9.74 0.10
C VAL A 183 7.38 -9.85 1.39
N ASN A 184 6.82 -8.74 1.86
CA ASN A 184 6.05 -8.70 3.09
C ASN A 184 4.71 -7.98 2.90
N CYS A 185 3.75 -8.28 3.75
CA CYS A 185 2.45 -7.62 3.78
C CYS A 185 2.32 -6.80 5.07
N LEU A 186 2.18 -5.48 4.95
CA LEU A 186 1.95 -4.57 6.05
C LEU A 186 0.45 -4.30 6.16
N CYS A 187 -0.16 -4.63 7.28
CA CYS A 187 -1.60 -4.56 7.50
C CYS A 187 -1.97 -3.40 8.44
N PRO A 188 -2.44 -2.27 7.90
CA PRO A 188 -2.97 -1.17 8.70
C PRO A 188 -4.27 -1.56 9.40
N GLY A 189 -4.51 -0.96 10.58
CA GLY A 189 -5.83 -0.84 11.18
C GLY A 189 -6.63 0.35 10.58
N TRP A 190 -7.66 0.79 11.30
CA TRP A 190 -8.35 2.04 10.96
C TRP A 190 -7.35 3.18 11.03
N THR A 191 -7.19 3.87 9.90
CA THR A 191 -6.21 4.95 9.73
C THR A 191 -6.90 6.19 9.21
N ASN A 192 -6.59 7.34 9.78
CA ASN A 192 -7.18 8.65 9.47
C ASN A 192 -6.71 9.14 8.09
N THR A 193 -7.44 8.75 7.07
CA THR A 193 -7.16 9.10 5.67
C THR A 193 -8.42 9.56 4.97
N ALA A 194 -8.28 10.33 3.91
CA ALA A 194 -9.40 10.75 3.06
C ALA A 194 -10.11 9.57 2.35
N LEU A 195 -9.62 8.34 2.49
CA LEU A 195 -10.30 7.13 2.02
C LEU A 195 -11.47 6.75 2.94
N VAL A 196 -11.39 7.10 4.22
CA VAL A 196 -12.42 6.78 5.21
C VAL A 196 -13.38 7.98 5.32
N ASP A 197 -14.56 7.82 4.73
CA ASP A 197 -15.65 8.80 4.84
C ASP A 197 -16.48 8.51 6.11
N TRP A 198 -16.11 9.19 7.21
CA TRP A 198 -16.79 9.05 8.51
C TRP A 198 -18.26 9.47 8.46
N GLU A 199 -18.60 10.48 7.64
CA GLU A 199 -19.99 10.92 7.48
C GLU A 199 -20.82 9.87 6.75
N ALA A 200 -20.31 9.32 5.63
CA ALA A 200 -21.00 8.27 4.91
C ALA A 200 -21.15 7.01 5.76
N MET A 201 -20.12 6.67 6.54
CA MET A 201 -20.15 5.54 7.47
C MET A 201 -21.19 5.75 8.58
N GLY A 202 -21.22 6.94 9.17
CA GLY A 202 -22.20 7.32 10.18
C GLY A 202 -23.63 7.26 9.63
N ARG A 203 -23.87 7.85 8.44
CA ARG A 203 -25.19 7.78 7.78
C ARG A 203 -25.64 6.33 7.53
N ALA A 204 -24.75 5.47 7.06
CA ALA A 204 -25.07 4.06 6.82
C ALA A 204 -25.41 3.28 8.10
N ALA A 205 -24.82 3.66 9.24
CA ALA A 205 -25.07 3.04 10.54
C ALA A 205 -26.16 3.75 11.38
N GLY A 206 -26.75 4.85 10.91
CA GLY A 206 -27.72 5.64 11.65
C GLY A 206 -27.15 6.39 12.86
N ILE A 207 -25.87 6.77 12.82
CA ILE A 207 -25.15 7.47 13.89
C ILE A 207 -24.40 8.69 13.33
N SER A 208 -23.84 9.56 14.19
CA SER A 208 -23.01 10.68 13.74
C SER A 208 -21.64 10.23 13.23
N ALA A 209 -20.94 11.11 12.51
CA ALA A 209 -19.56 10.86 12.05
C ALA A 209 -18.59 10.64 13.23
N GLU A 210 -18.74 11.41 14.31
CA GLU A 210 -17.95 11.26 15.53
C GLU A 210 -18.21 9.92 16.21
N ALA A 211 -19.48 9.48 16.28
CA ALA A 211 -19.83 8.17 16.82
C ALA A 211 -19.30 7.03 15.96
N ALA A 212 -19.31 7.18 14.63
CA ALA A 212 -18.71 6.21 13.71
C ALA A 212 -17.18 6.13 13.90
N HIS A 213 -16.50 7.26 14.03
CA HIS A 213 -15.07 7.32 14.35
C HIS A 213 -14.77 6.66 15.69
N ALA A 214 -15.50 7.01 16.77
CA ALA A 214 -15.32 6.42 18.09
C ALA A 214 -15.59 4.91 18.10
N TRP A 215 -16.60 4.46 17.36
CA TRP A 215 -16.86 3.02 17.19
C TRP A 215 -15.66 2.30 16.54
N ARG A 216 -15.09 2.84 15.46
CA ARG A 216 -13.93 2.22 14.82
C ARG A 216 -12.66 2.31 15.67
N ALA A 217 -12.49 3.38 16.42
CA ALA A 217 -11.43 3.50 17.42
C ALA A 217 -11.52 2.40 18.50
N SER A 218 -12.73 2.04 18.95
CA SER A 218 -12.93 1.00 19.96
C SER A 218 -12.68 -0.43 19.47
N GLU A 219 -12.53 -0.64 18.16
CA GLU A 219 -12.21 -1.95 17.59
C GLU A 219 -10.74 -2.38 17.79
N ASN A 220 -9.88 -1.49 18.28
CA ASN A 220 -8.49 -1.80 18.60
C ASN A 220 -8.16 -1.53 20.08
N LEU A 221 -7.09 -2.16 20.56
CA LEU A 221 -6.71 -2.08 21.99
C LEU A 221 -6.24 -0.68 22.41
N GLN A 222 -5.73 0.13 21.49
CA GLN A 222 -5.30 1.49 21.79
C GLN A 222 -6.47 2.49 21.89
N GLY A 223 -7.68 2.08 21.49
CA GLY A 223 -8.88 2.91 21.58
C GLY A 223 -8.86 4.16 20.68
N ARG A 224 -8.09 4.15 19.60
CA ARG A 224 -7.94 5.28 18.67
C ARG A 224 -7.81 4.84 17.22
N VAL A 225 -8.11 5.72 16.30
CA VAL A 225 -7.73 5.59 14.89
C VAL A 225 -6.26 5.98 14.75
N LEU A 226 -5.50 5.27 13.90
CA LEU A 226 -4.09 5.56 13.66
C LEU A 226 -3.93 6.73 12.69
N GLU A 227 -2.76 7.41 12.76
CA GLU A 227 -2.37 8.36 11.73
C GLU A 227 -1.54 7.67 10.64
N PRO A 228 -1.61 8.14 9.38
CA PRO A 228 -0.88 7.55 8.26
C PRO A 228 0.63 7.42 8.50
N GLU A 229 1.22 8.37 9.21
CA GLU A 229 2.64 8.46 9.52
C GLU A 229 3.13 7.27 10.36
N GLU A 230 2.24 6.62 11.12
CA GLU A 230 2.59 5.47 11.95
C GLU A 230 2.94 4.22 11.14
N LEU A 231 2.58 4.17 9.84
CA LEU A 231 2.92 3.07 8.93
C LEU A 231 4.35 3.22 8.37
N GLY A 232 4.85 4.43 8.31
CA GLY A 232 6.15 4.77 7.72
C GLY A 232 7.32 4.00 8.34
N PRO A 233 7.51 4.03 9.68
CA PRO A 233 8.66 3.38 10.32
C PRO A 233 8.76 1.88 10.05
N MET A 234 7.63 1.15 10.04
CA MET A 234 7.63 -0.28 9.70
C MET A 234 7.94 -0.52 8.23
N ALA A 235 7.42 0.33 7.32
CA ALA A 235 7.73 0.23 5.89
C ALA A 235 9.23 0.50 5.64
N ALA A 236 9.83 1.50 6.28
CA ALA A 236 11.26 1.79 6.19
C ALA A 236 12.11 0.63 6.75
N LEU A 237 11.71 0.05 7.88
CA LEU A 237 12.38 -1.13 8.45
C LEU A 237 12.38 -2.30 7.45
N LEU A 238 11.22 -2.62 6.87
CA LEU A 238 11.10 -3.73 5.90
C LEU A 238 11.83 -3.44 4.58
N ALA A 239 12.04 -2.17 4.25
CA ALA A 239 12.79 -1.75 3.06
C ALA A 239 14.32 -1.83 3.27
N ALA A 240 14.80 -1.87 4.50
CA ALA A 240 16.22 -1.83 4.81
C ALA A 240 16.97 -3.12 4.48
N GLN A 241 18.29 -2.99 4.24
CA GLN A 241 19.18 -4.13 4.02
C GLN A 241 19.26 -5.04 5.25
N GLU A 242 19.24 -4.45 6.43
CA GLU A 242 19.33 -5.15 7.71
C GLU A 242 18.14 -6.06 8.00
N SER A 243 17.04 -5.84 7.30
CA SER A 243 15.80 -6.63 7.40
C SER A 243 15.72 -7.78 6.38
N ALA A 244 16.84 -8.15 5.73
CA ALA A 244 16.89 -9.21 4.71
C ALA A 244 16.38 -10.58 5.19
N GLY A 245 16.37 -10.84 6.49
CA GLY A 245 15.78 -12.05 7.08
C GLY A 245 14.25 -12.02 7.23
N ILE A 246 13.58 -10.89 6.93
CA ILE A 246 12.13 -10.74 7.09
C ILE A 246 11.48 -10.86 5.71
N THR A 247 10.91 -12.04 5.40
CA THR A 247 10.17 -12.28 4.15
C THR A 247 8.97 -13.18 4.36
N GLY A 248 7.94 -13.07 3.54
CA GLY A 248 6.69 -13.84 3.64
C GLY A 248 5.80 -13.46 4.84
N GLN A 249 6.13 -12.38 5.55
CA GLN A 249 5.46 -12.01 6.79
C GLN A 249 4.21 -11.16 6.53
N VAL A 250 3.26 -11.27 7.47
CA VAL A 250 2.03 -10.46 7.51
C VAL A 250 2.05 -9.71 8.83
N ILE A 251 2.44 -8.45 8.78
CA ILE A 251 2.77 -7.63 9.95
C ILE A 251 1.64 -6.61 10.15
N SER A 252 1.10 -6.55 11.35
CA SER A 252 0.11 -5.54 11.74
C SER A 252 0.78 -4.28 12.27
N VAL A 253 0.29 -3.12 11.79
CA VAL A 253 0.43 -1.82 12.42
C VAL A 253 -0.99 -1.26 12.55
N ASP A 254 -1.69 -1.68 13.58
CA ASP A 254 -3.16 -1.58 13.63
C ASP A 254 -3.70 -1.22 15.04
N GLY A 255 -2.83 -0.87 15.99
CA GLY A 255 -3.22 -0.54 17.36
C GLY A 255 -3.83 -1.72 18.14
N GLY A 256 -3.61 -2.97 17.69
CA GLY A 256 -4.24 -4.16 18.27
C GLY A 256 -5.67 -4.36 17.76
N TYR A 257 -5.91 -4.17 16.47
CA TYR A 257 -7.22 -4.33 15.85
C TYR A 257 -7.74 -5.75 15.97
N LYS A 258 -8.85 -5.91 16.69
CA LYS A 258 -9.55 -7.20 16.90
C LYS A 258 -8.61 -8.36 17.26
N VAL A 259 -7.70 -8.11 18.18
CA VAL A 259 -6.79 -9.14 18.74
C VAL A 259 -7.57 -10.16 19.55
#